data_d403f4f77eb152d21f0e337dc4c94de2
#
_entry.id   d403f4f77eb152d21f0e337dc4c94de2
#
_cell.length_a   1.000
_cell.length_b   1.000
_cell.length_c   1.000
_cell.angle_alpha   90.00
_cell.angle_beta   90.00
_cell.angle_gamma   90.00
#
_symmetry.space_group_name_H-M   'P 1'
#
loop_
_entity.id
_entity.type
_entity.pdbx_description
1 polymer ?
#
loop_
_entity_poly.entity_id
_entity_poly.type
_entity_poly.pdbx_seq_one_letter_code
_entity_poly.pdbx_strand_id
1 'polypeptide(L)'
;KDARGKKYYSNMPESGRCSALVTQRTSSFSFSGTWPRYSKYSNGKVRYSSQIDYYGKRYNIDPDLIKAIIKAESGFDRYAVSSRGAQGLMQLMPATAKELKVFDPFNPEQNIDGGVRYLRSLLKMFNGNLVLSLAAYNAGPTLVRKTGGVPRINETRRYIKKVLAYYDQFNKA
;
A
#
# COMPACT_ATOMS: atom_id res chain seq x y z
N LYS A 1 -2.11 -8.08 27.95
CA LYS A 1 -3.16 -7.43 28.75
C LYS A 1 -2.48 -6.41 29.63
N ASP A 2 -3.04 -5.21 29.74
CA ASP A 2 -2.56 -4.24 30.74
C ASP A 2 -3.12 -4.58 32.15
N ALA A 3 -2.69 -3.84 33.15
CA ALA A 3 -3.14 -4.01 34.55
C ALA A 3 -4.67 -3.90 34.75
N ARG A 4 -5.42 -3.45 33.73
CA ARG A 4 -6.88 -3.33 33.71
C ARG A 4 -7.56 -4.40 32.85
N GLY A 5 -6.82 -5.44 32.42
CA GLY A 5 -7.34 -6.57 31.64
C GLY A 5 -7.60 -6.30 30.17
N LYS A 6 -7.28 -5.11 29.64
CA LYS A 6 -7.48 -4.77 28.23
C LYS A 6 -6.46 -5.50 27.37
N LYS A 7 -6.94 -6.24 26.37
CA LYS A 7 -6.07 -6.92 25.42
C LYS A 7 -5.58 -5.95 24.34
N TYR A 8 -4.26 -5.82 24.21
CA TYR A 8 -3.62 -5.15 23.10
C TYR A 8 -3.05 -6.21 22.17
N TYR A 9 -3.28 -6.04 20.88
CA TYR A 9 -2.69 -6.89 19.85
C TYR A 9 -1.54 -6.11 19.22
N SER A 10 -0.31 -6.46 19.62
CA SER A 10 0.93 -5.91 19.07
C SER A 10 1.52 -6.92 18.09
N ASN A 11 2.12 -6.44 17.01
CA ASN A 11 2.93 -7.27 16.11
C ASN A 11 4.31 -7.60 16.69
N MET A 12 4.64 -7.05 17.87
CA MET A 12 5.86 -7.38 18.59
C MET A 12 5.52 -8.38 19.70
N PRO A 13 6.16 -9.56 19.76
CA PRO A 13 6.07 -10.43 20.89
C PRO A 13 6.76 -9.76 22.11
N GLU A 14 6.11 -9.76 23.25
CA GLU A 14 6.61 -9.20 24.53
C GLU A 14 7.93 -9.85 25.01
N SER A 15 8.41 -10.90 24.36
CA SER A 15 9.57 -11.70 24.76
C SER A 15 10.76 -11.65 23.81
N GLY A 16 10.92 -10.67 22.95
CA GLY A 16 12.15 -10.50 22.15
C GLY A 16 12.56 -11.64 21.21
N ARG A 17 11.76 -12.70 21.07
CA ARG A 17 11.99 -13.80 20.12
C ARG A 17 11.01 -13.70 18.96
N CYS A 18 11.36 -12.91 17.97
CA CYS A 18 10.77 -13.04 16.65
C CYS A 18 11.34 -14.27 15.97
N SER A 19 10.54 -15.32 15.79
CA SER A 19 10.89 -16.36 14.85
C SER A 19 11.01 -15.76 13.45
N ALA A 20 12.17 -16.00 12.83
CA ALA A 20 12.70 -15.42 11.63
C ALA A 20 11.83 -15.68 10.39
N LEU A 21 10.84 -14.83 10.12
CA LEU A 21 10.18 -14.79 8.80
C LEU A 21 10.04 -13.38 8.20
N VAL A 22 10.45 -12.33 8.91
CA VAL A 22 10.50 -10.95 8.37
C VAL A 22 11.67 -10.16 9.00
N THR A 23 12.72 -10.81 9.47
CA THR A 23 13.88 -10.14 10.06
C THR A 23 15.07 -10.19 9.12
N GLN A 24 14.98 -9.51 7.97
CA GLN A 24 16.17 -8.89 7.41
C GLN A 24 15.77 -7.54 6.81
N ARG A 25 16.17 -6.48 7.55
CA ARG A 25 16.16 -5.07 7.17
C ARG A 25 14.78 -4.45 6.90
N THR A 26 13.89 -4.45 7.87
CA THR A 26 13.07 -3.28 8.09
C THR A 26 13.90 -2.31 8.91
N SER A 27 14.68 -1.44 8.26
CA SER A 27 14.96 -0.16 8.87
C SER A 27 13.63 0.34 9.42
N SER A 28 13.58 0.63 10.71
CA SER A 28 12.42 1.16 11.41
C SER A 28 11.84 2.30 10.57
N PHE A 29 10.79 1.99 9.80
CA PHE A 29 10.02 2.98 9.09
C PHE A 29 9.14 3.67 10.13
N SER A 30 9.77 4.52 10.91
CA SER A 30 9.09 5.47 11.77
C SER A 30 8.55 6.54 10.84
N PHE A 31 7.24 6.58 10.66
CA PHE A 31 6.55 7.65 9.96
C PHE A 31 6.58 8.92 10.82
N SER A 32 7.74 9.52 10.96
CA SER A 32 7.87 10.91 11.39
C SER A 32 7.69 11.76 10.14
N GLY A 33 6.55 12.33 9.97
CA GLY A 33 5.98 13.28 8.98
C GLY A 33 6.81 13.93 7.88
N THR A 34 8.00 13.47 7.57
CA THR A 34 8.85 13.96 6.48
C THR A 34 9.38 12.78 5.68
N TRP A 35 8.75 12.53 4.52
CA TRP A 35 9.32 11.64 3.52
C TRP A 35 10.71 12.14 3.11
N PRO A 36 11.71 11.24 2.91
CA PRO A 36 12.99 11.63 2.33
C PRO A 36 12.78 12.33 0.99
N ARG A 37 13.60 13.35 0.74
CA ARG A 37 13.57 14.14 -0.49
C ARG A 37 13.47 13.25 -1.72
N TYR A 38 12.56 13.62 -2.61
CA TYR A 38 12.45 13.18 -3.99
C TYR A 38 13.80 12.75 -4.57
N SER A 39 13.94 11.46 -4.86
CA SER A 39 15.04 10.95 -5.66
C SER A 39 14.90 11.49 -7.08
N LYS A 40 16.01 12.00 -7.65
CA LYS A 40 16.08 12.46 -9.04
C LYS A 40 15.67 11.31 -9.97
N TYR A 41 14.62 11.54 -10.75
CA TYR A 41 14.21 10.59 -11.77
C TYR A 41 15.31 10.33 -12.79
N SER A 42 15.65 9.07 -13.01
CA SER A 42 16.35 8.61 -14.19
C SER A 42 15.44 8.74 -15.43
N ASN A 43 16.01 9.05 -16.59
CA ASN A 43 15.35 9.40 -17.86
C ASN A 43 14.43 8.37 -18.55
N GLY A 44 13.92 7.39 -17.84
CA GLY A 44 12.89 6.49 -18.32
C GLY A 44 11.50 6.96 -17.88
N LYS A 45 10.77 7.65 -18.76
CA LYS A 45 9.38 8.07 -18.47
C LYS A 45 8.52 6.85 -18.11
N VAL A 46 8.32 6.64 -16.83
CA VAL A 46 7.31 5.68 -16.36
C VAL A 46 5.94 6.19 -16.81
N ARG A 47 5.12 5.32 -17.39
CA ARG A 47 3.74 5.69 -17.79
C ARG A 47 3.01 6.27 -16.59
N TYR A 48 2.26 7.36 -16.81
CA TYR A 48 1.48 8.10 -15.78
C TYR A 48 2.32 8.78 -14.70
N SER A 49 3.61 9.07 -14.93
CA SER A 49 4.48 9.70 -13.93
C SER A 49 3.95 11.04 -13.42
N SER A 50 3.40 11.88 -14.31
CA SER A 50 2.84 13.19 -13.94
C SER A 50 1.65 13.08 -12.98
N GLN A 51 0.74 12.15 -13.20
CA GLN A 51 -0.39 11.88 -12.29
C GLN A 51 0.09 11.30 -10.96
N ILE A 52 1.01 10.35 -11.02
CA ILE A 52 1.60 9.73 -9.81
C ILE A 52 2.28 10.79 -8.95
N ASP A 53 3.09 11.66 -9.55
CA ASP A 53 3.80 12.72 -8.85
C ASP A 53 2.83 13.76 -8.27
N TYR A 54 1.82 14.14 -9.04
CA TYR A 54 0.80 15.10 -8.60
C TYR A 54 0.02 14.57 -7.39
N TYR A 55 -0.53 13.36 -7.47
CA TYR A 55 -1.33 12.79 -6.38
C TYR A 55 -0.47 12.34 -5.19
N GLY A 56 0.76 11.90 -5.43
CA GLY A 56 1.74 11.63 -4.38
C GLY A 56 1.99 12.87 -3.52
N LYS A 57 2.29 14.01 -4.17
CA LYS A 57 2.46 15.30 -3.49
C LYS A 57 1.20 15.73 -2.77
N ARG A 58 0.06 15.70 -3.46
CA ARG A 58 -1.23 16.15 -2.94
C ARG A 58 -1.63 15.43 -1.66
N TYR A 59 -1.35 14.13 -1.60
CA TYR A 59 -1.76 13.28 -0.47
C TYR A 59 -0.61 12.90 0.47
N ASN A 60 0.58 13.46 0.25
CA ASN A 60 1.79 13.15 1.03
C ASN A 60 2.07 11.63 1.07
N ILE A 61 2.08 11.02 -0.11
CA ILE A 61 2.44 9.62 -0.34
C ILE A 61 3.63 9.61 -1.30
N ASP A 62 4.63 8.78 -1.00
CA ASP A 62 5.80 8.62 -1.85
C ASP A 62 5.38 8.14 -3.25
N PRO A 63 5.71 8.87 -4.33
CA PRO A 63 5.41 8.46 -5.70
C PRO A 63 5.99 7.09 -6.08
N ASP A 64 7.13 6.72 -5.53
CA ASP A 64 7.74 5.42 -5.82
C ASP A 64 6.94 4.27 -5.18
N LEU A 65 6.30 4.51 -4.03
CA LEU A 65 5.33 3.57 -3.47
C LEU A 65 4.08 3.44 -4.34
N ILE A 66 3.58 4.55 -4.88
CA ILE A 66 2.42 4.53 -5.80
C ILE A 66 2.78 3.74 -7.07
N LYS A 67 3.96 3.98 -7.67
CA LYS A 67 4.46 3.21 -8.83
C LYS A 67 4.55 1.72 -8.50
N ALA A 68 5.07 1.37 -7.33
CA ALA A 68 5.21 -0.01 -6.89
C ALA A 68 3.86 -0.72 -6.78
N ILE A 69 2.84 -0.04 -6.23
CA ILE A 69 1.48 -0.57 -6.15
C ILE A 69 0.89 -0.73 -7.56
N ILE A 70 0.93 0.29 -8.42
CA ILE A 70 0.42 0.19 -9.79
C ILE A 70 1.12 -0.94 -10.55
N LYS A 71 2.44 -1.08 -10.40
CA LYS A 71 3.20 -2.19 -11.01
C LYS A 71 2.75 -3.56 -10.51
N ALA A 72 2.46 -3.66 -9.22
CA ALA A 72 2.01 -4.91 -8.61
C ALA A 72 0.56 -5.26 -9.00
N GLU A 73 -0.32 -4.25 -9.07
CA GLU A 73 -1.75 -4.43 -9.33
C GLU A 73 -2.06 -4.72 -10.81
N SER A 74 -1.56 -3.87 -11.71
CA SER A 74 -1.95 -3.91 -13.12
C SER A 74 -0.77 -4.01 -14.10
N GLY A 75 0.47 -3.88 -13.63
CA GLY A 75 1.62 -3.73 -14.53
C GLY A 75 1.56 -2.46 -15.38
N PHE A 76 0.85 -1.42 -14.93
CA PHE A 76 0.54 -0.18 -15.65
C PHE A 76 -0.48 -0.34 -16.79
N ASP A 77 -1.27 -1.40 -16.80
CA ASP A 77 -2.41 -1.53 -17.71
C ASP A 77 -3.65 -0.86 -17.12
N ARG A 78 -4.09 0.25 -17.75
CA ARG A 78 -5.27 1.00 -17.31
C ARG A 78 -6.59 0.23 -17.48
N TYR A 79 -6.62 -0.75 -18.37
CA TYR A 79 -7.80 -1.55 -18.66
C TYR A 79 -7.81 -2.90 -17.93
N ALA A 80 -6.84 -3.13 -17.04
CA ALA A 80 -6.78 -4.37 -16.28
C ALA A 80 -8.06 -4.60 -15.47
N VAL A 81 -8.59 -5.82 -15.56
CA VAL A 81 -9.72 -6.31 -14.74
C VAL A 81 -9.31 -7.64 -14.12
N SER A 82 -9.39 -7.73 -12.79
CA SER A 82 -9.11 -8.98 -12.10
C SER A 82 -10.29 -9.95 -12.19
N SER A 83 -10.06 -11.24 -11.91
CA SER A 83 -11.11 -12.24 -11.81
C SER A 83 -12.19 -11.93 -10.76
N ARG A 84 -11.88 -11.07 -9.79
CA ARG A 84 -12.82 -10.58 -8.75
C ARG A 84 -13.47 -9.25 -9.12
N GLY A 85 -13.19 -8.70 -10.30
CA GLY A 85 -13.78 -7.45 -10.79
C GLY A 85 -13.08 -6.18 -10.31
N ALA A 86 -11.87 -6.25 -9.74
CA ALA A 86 -11.06 -5.06 -9.46
C ALA A 86 -10.60 -4.42 -10.78
N GLN A 87 -10.57 -3.08 -10.87
CA GLN A 87 -10.47 -2.37 -12.14
C GLN A 87 -9.36 -1.30 -12.14
N GLY A 88 -8.69 -1.19 -13.28
CA GLY A 88 -7.76 -0.12 -13.62
C GLY A 88 -6.38 -0.23 -12.98
N LEU A 89 -5.63 0.86 -13.02
CA LEU A 89 -4.21 0.93 -12.62
C LEU A 89 -3.94 0.46 -11.20
N MET A 90 -4.76 0.87 -10.25
CA MET A 90 -4.62 0.55 -8.82
C MET A 90 -5.63 -0.50 -8.36
N GLN A 91 -6.30 -1.19 -9.30
CA GLN A 91 -7.23 -2.31 -9.07
C GLN A 91 -8.27 -2.03 -7.98
N LEU A 92 -9.07 -0.99 -8.20
CA LEU A 92 -10.15 -0.66 -7.29
C LEU A 92 -11.34 -1.61 -7.48
N MET A 93 -11.82 -2.21 -6.39
CA MET A 93 -13.08 -2.93 -6.41
C MET A 93 -14.25 -1.96 -6.68
N PRO A 94 -15.31 -2.35 -7.43
CA PRO A 94 -16.42 -1.47 -7.78
C PRO A 94 -17.06 -0.77 -6.57
N ALA A 95 -17.24 -1.47 -5.45
CA ALA A 95 -17.74 -0.87 -4.21
C ALA A 95 -16.82 0.22 -3.68
N THR A 96 -15.50 -0.05 -3.65
CA THR A 96 -14.48 0.92 -3.21
C THR A 96 -14.40 2.11 -4.17
N ALA A 97 -14.45 1.89 -5.48
CA ALA A 97 -14.48 2.95 -6.48
C ALA A 97 -15.68 3.89 -6.26
N LYS A 98 -16.87 3.32 -6.01
CA LYS A 98 -18.08 4.08 -5.69
C LYS A 98 -17.92 4.93 -4.43
N GLU A 99 -17.43 4.36 -3.34
CA GLU A 99 -17.18 5.08 -2.07
C GLU A 99 -16.18 6.24 -2.26
N LEU A 100 -15.17 6.01 -3.10
CA LEU A 100 -14.16 7.00 -3.44
C LEU A 100 -14.60 7.99 -4.53
N LYS A 101 -15.81 7.90 -5.05
CA LYS A 101 -16.34 8.73 -6.15
C LYS A 101 -15.48 8.66 -7.41
N VAL A 102 -14.95 7.46 -7.72
CA VAL A 102 -14.29 7.14 -8.97
C VAL A 102 -15.37 6.66 -9.94
N PHE A 103 -15.77 7.53 -10.89
CA PHE A 103 -16.87 7.26 -11.82
C PHE A 103 -16.41 6.44 -13.02
N ASP A 104 -15.18 6.64 -13.46
CA ASP A 104 -14.54 5.85 -14.51
C ASP A 104 -13.23 5.23 -13.97
N PRO A 105 -13.26 3.96 -13.54
CA PRO A 105 -12.08 3.29 -13.00
C PRO A 105 -11.00 3.00 -14.06
N PHE A 106 -11.29 3.15 -15.35
CA PHE A 106 -10.32 3.03 -16.44
C PHE A 106 -9.70 4.38 -16.84
N ASN A 107 -10.22 5.48 -16.32
CA ASN A 107 -9.58 6.79 -16.42
C ASN A 107 -8.38 6.82 -15.48
N PRO A 108 -7.13 7.01 -15.99
CA PRO A 108 -5.92 6.97 -15.18
C PRO A 108 -5.92 7.96 -14.02
N GLU A 109 -6.43 9.16 -14.27
CA GLU A 109 -6.44 10.24 -13.28
C GLU A 109 -7.38 9.90 -12.12
N GLN A 110 -8.62 9.49 -12.43
CA GLN A 110 -9.59 9.13 -11.40
C GLN A 110 -9.15 7.88 -10.62
N ASN A 111 -8.58 6.89 -11.30
CA ASN A 111 -8.14 5.65 -10.67
C ASN A 111 -6.95 5.88 -9.74
N ILE A 112 -5.94 6.64 -10.16
CA ILE A 112 -4.78 6.98 -9.33
C ILE A 112 -5.20 7.86 -8.16
N ASP A 113 -6.01 8.90 -8.37
CA ASP A 113 -6.53 9.73 -7.29
C ASP A 113 -7.25 8.89 -6.23
N GLY A 114 -8.21 8.08 -6.66
CA GLY A 114 -8.98 7.21 -5.77
C GLY A 114 -8.10 6.22 -5.01
N GLY A 115 -7.20 5.52 -5.73
CA GLY A 115 -6.29 4.53 -5.14
C GLY A 115 -5.32 5.13 -4.12
N VAL A 116 -4.78 6.32 -4.40
CA VAL A 116 -3.88 7.03 -3.47
C VAL A 116 -4.63 7.52 -2.23
N ARG A 117 -5.86 8.05 -2.39
CA ARG A 117 -6.73 8.40 -1.24
C ARG A 117 -7.04 7.17 -0.38
N TYR A 118 -7.33 6.03 -1.01
CA TYR A 118 -7.55 4.79 -0.29
C TYR A 118 -6.31 4.34 0.47
N LEU A 119 -5.14 4.30 -0.18
CA LEU A 119 -3.87 3.98 0.46
C LEU A 119 -3.58 4.89 1.66
N ARG A 120 -3.79 6.22 1.49
CA ARG A 120 -3.61 7.17 2.59
C ARG A 120 -4.53 6.88 3.77
N SER A 121 -5.79 6.54 3.51
CA SER A 121 -6.74 6.19 4.58
C SER A 121 -6.30 4.96 5.36
N LEU A 122 -5.75 3.96 4.66
CA LEU A 122 -5.21 2.76 5.28
C LEU A 122 -3.94 3.04 6.08
N LEU A 123 -3.01 3.85 5.55
CA LEU A 123 -1.82 4.28 6.29
C LEU A 123 -2.22 5.03 7.58
N LYS A 124 -3.22 5.90 7.52
CA LYS A 124 -3.76 6.57 8.72
C LYS A 124 -4.37 5.55 9.69
N MET A 125 -5.16 4.60 9.19
CA MET A 125 -5.83 3.57 10.00
C MET A 125 -4.84 2.67 10.75
N PHE A 126 -3.70 2.38 10.16
CA PHE A 126 -2.65 1.51 10.72
C PHE A 126 -1.43 2.28 11.25
N ASN A 127 -1.61 3.56 11.63
CA ASN A 127 -0.57 4.40 12.25
C ASN A 127 0.75 4.44 11.45
N GLY A 128 0.67 4.52 10.13
CA GLY A 128 1.82 4.54 9.23
C GLY A 128 2.49 3.18 9.00
N ASN A 129 1.96 2.09 9.54
CA ASN A 129 2.50 0.76 9.30
C ASN A 129 2.23 0.33 7.84
N LEU A 130 3.26 0.45 6.98
CA LEU A 130 3.17 0.16 5.56
C LEU A 130 2.75 -1.30 5.29
N VAL A 131 3.31 -2.26 6.03
CA VAL A 131 3.03 -3.70 5.83
C VAL A 131 1.55 -4.01 6.11
N LEU A 132 0.99 -3.48 7.20
CA LEU A 132 -0.43 -3.65 7.53
C LEU A 132 -1.33 -2.90 6.55
N SER A 133 -0.91 -1.73 6.07
CA SER A 133 -1.65 -0.95 5.08
C SER A 133 -1.70 -1.66 3.73
N LEU A 134 -0.61 -2.26 3.28
CA LEU A 134 -0.57 -3.10 2.07
C LEU A 134 -1.40 -4.38 2.23
N ALA A 135 -1.34 -5.02 3.42
CA ALA A 135 -2.21 -6.14 3.72
C ALA A 135 -3.69 -5.76 3.61
N ALA A 136 -4.05 -4.60 4.15
CA ALA A 136 -5.42 -4.08 4.13
C ALA A 136 -5.85 -3.64 2.73
N TYR A 137 -4.94 -3.10 1.94
CA TYR A 137 -5.20 -2.76 0.55
C TYR A 137 -5.64 -3.98 -0.26
N ASN A 138 -4.93 -5.11 -0.10
CA ASN A 138 -5.21 -6.35 -0.82
C ASN A 138 -6.34 -7.19 -0.20
N ALA A 139 -6.36 -7.37 1.12
CA ALA A 139 -7.27 -8.29 1.79
C ALA A 139 -8.46 -7.60 2.49
N GLY A 140 -8.50 -6.27 2.47
CA GLY A 140 -9.48 -5.45 3.16
C GLY A 140 -9.13 -5.14 4.63
N PRO A 141 -9.42 -3.90 5.08
CA PRO A 141 -9.02 -3.44 6.41
C PRO A 141 -9.73 -4.17 7.56
N THR A 142 -10.95 -4.60 7.35
CA THR A 142 -11.73 -5.35 8.35
C THR A 142 -11.03 -6.64 8.74
N LEU A 143 -10.52 -7.40 7.77
CA LEU A 143 -9.83 -8.66 8.02
C LEU A 143 -8.51 -8.43 8.76
N VAL A 144 -7.71 -7.44 8.33
CA VAL A 144 -6.43 -7.11 8.99
C VAL A 144 -6.64 -6.68 10.44
N ARG A 145 -7.66 -5.86 10.70
CA ARG A 145 -8.04 -5.49 12.08
C ARG A 145 -8.48 -6.69 12.92
N LYS A 146 -9.30 -7.58 12.33
CA LYS A 146 -9.79 -8.77 13.01
C LYS A 146 -8.65 -9.75 13.36
N THR A 147 -7.67 -9.88 12.48
CA THR A 147 -6.51 -10.76 12.70
C THR A 147 -5.43 -10.14 13.60
N GLY A 148 -5.50 -8.84 13.85
CA GLY A 148 -4.47 -8.11 14.60
C GLY A 148 -3.11 -8.06 13.91
N GLY A 149 -3.03 -8.36 12.60
CA GLY A 149 -1.79 -8.44 11.84
C GLY A 149 -2.02 -8.83 10.39
N VAL A 150 -0.94 -9.22 9.70
CA VAL A 150 -1.03 -9.71 8.33
C VAL A 150 -1.78 -11.05 8.30
N PRO A 151 -2.90 -11.16 7.57
CA PRO A 151 -3.66 -12.41 7.47
C PRO A 151 -2.81 -13.56 6.93
N ARG A 152 -3.13 -14.80 7.35
CA ARG A 152 -2.46 -16.02 6.86
C ARG A 152 -2.93 -16.41 5.44
N ILE A 153 -3.07 -15.43 4.56
CA ILE A 153 -3.47 -15.59 3.16
C ILE A 153 -2.22 -15.51 2.28
N ASN A 154 -1.93 -16.57 1.54
CA ASN A 154 -0.74 -16.63 0.69
C ASN A 154 -0.72 -15.55 -0.39
N GLU A 155 -1.87 -15.19 -0.96
CA GLU A 155 -2.02 -14.11 -1.94
C GLU A 155 -1.57 -12.78 -1.33
N THR A 156 -2.11 -12.42 -0.15
CA THR A 156 -1.78 -11.16 0.54
C THR A 156 -0.30 -11.08 0.91
N ARG A 157 0.27 -12.18 1.41
CA ARG A 157 1.70 -12.22 1.74
C ARG A 157 2.60 -12.06 0.51
N ARG A 158 2.23 -12.67 -0.63
CA ARG A 158 2.94 -12.51 -1.91
C ARG A 158 2.80 -11.08 -2.43
N TYR A 159 1.61 -10.51 -2.32
CA TYR A 159 1.34 -9.13 -2.70
C TYR A 159 2.25 -8.15 -1.95
N ILE A 160 2.30 -8.22 -0.62
CA ILE A 160 3.17 -7.37 0.21
C ILE A 160 4.62 -7.47 -0.25
N LYS A 161 5.15 -8.70 -0.39
CA LYS A 161 6.52 -8.92 -0.87
C LYS A 161 6.77 -8.31 -2.23
N LYS A 162 5.81 -8.47 -3.17
CA LYS A 162 5.88 -7.95 -4.53
C LYS A 162 5.93 -6.42 -4.54
N VAL A 163 5.05 -5.75 -3.78
CA VAL A 163 5.03 -4.29 -3.69
C VAL A 163 6.31 -3.76 -3.07
N LEU A 164 6.77 -4.33 -1.96
CA LEU A 164 8.00 -3.89 -1.31
C LEU A 164 9.24 -4.07 -2.20
N ALA A 165 9.32 -5.16 -2.96
CA ALA A 165 10.40 -5.38 -3.92
C ALA A 165 10.40 -4.33 -5.04
N TYR A 166 9.24 -3.99 -5.60
CA TYR A 166 9.14 -2.92 -6.60
C TYR A 166 9.44 -1.54 -6.00
N TYR A 167 9.00 -1.29 -4.77
CA TYR A 167 9.28 -0.03 -4.10
C TYR A 167 10.80 0.16 -3.89
N ASP A 168 11.50 -0.89 -3.46
CA ASP A 168 12.97 -0.88 -3.33
C ASP A 168 13.68 -0.66 -4.69
N GLN A 169 13.14 -1.22 -5.78
CA GLN A 169 13.68 -1.00 -7.13
C GLN A 169 13.51 0.46 -7.59
N PHE A 170 12.32 1.06 -7.38
CA PHE A 170 12.07 2.44 -7.80
C PHE A 170 12.86 3.46 -6.97
N ASN A 171 13.06 3.22 -5.68
CA ASN A 171 13.85 4.08 -4.82
C ASN A 171 15.35 4.08 -5.13
N LYS A 172 15.87 3.05 -5.80
CA LYS A 172 17.28 2.92 -6.16
C LYS A 172 17.60 3.43 -7.57
N ALA A 173 16.59 3.68 -8.38
CA ALA A 173 16.72 4.14 -9.76
C ALA A 173 16.84 5.66 -9.84
#